data_ae4055172fd993a4f386df2017fae859
#
_entry.id   ae4055172fd993a4f386df2017fae859
#
_cell.length_a   1.000
_cell.length_b   1.000
_cell.length_c   1.000
_cell.angle_alpha   90.00
_cell.angle_beta   90.00
_cell.angle_gamma   90.00
#
_symmetry.space_group_name_H-M   'P 1'
#
loop_
_entity.id
_entity.type
_entity.pdbx_description
1 polymer ?
#
loop_
_entity_poly.entity_id
_entity_poly.type
_entity_poly.pdbx_seq_one_letter_code
_entity_poly.pdbx_strand_id
1 'polypeptide(L)'
;MSGLLCGYPMGAKTTSDFLDQGRLSVQEGKYLLAISNHPSPMFVLGYVMAQIALIPSMASPCPLWAVLAALYLPILPISILARCCYHYNRQTREEACPLAAQAAPEKTACFSFDTHMMSCFETMVKIGGYIMLFSILALYLTVFPFQMPPLLRPALLGSVEITTGIQMIASSVPGSMGALLIIGSAAFGGFSGIFQTKSVLKNAGLSIRHYMLWKILHSALSCLIFYVSRYGSLCLLLGVIHLLRRLAFALLRPHNAS
;
A
#
# COMPACT_ATOMS: atom_id res chain seq x y z
N MET A 1 -5.80 3.59 -11.11
CA MET A 1 -5.80 5.05 -10.84
C MET A 1 -6.51 5.38 -9.51
N SER A 2 -7.72 4.87 -9.24
CA SER A 2 -8.48 5.18 -8.01
C SER A 2 -7.68 4.89 -6.73
N GLY A 3 -7.02 3.75 -6.62
CA GLY A 3 -6.25 3.38 -5.44
C GLY A 3 -5.03 4.26 -5.16
N LEU A 4 -4.43 4.87 -6.20
CA LEU A 4 -3.32 5.80 -6.03
C LEU A 4 -3.80 7.17 -5.52
N LEU A 5 -4.95 7.64 -6.02
CA LEU A 5 -5.47 8.96 -5.67
C LEU A 5 -6.22 8.96 -4.34
N CYS A 6 -7.07 7.96 -4.12
CA CYS A 6 -7.91 7.88 -2.92
C CYS A 6 -7.25 7.17 -1.73
N GLY A 7 -6.16 6.40 -1.97
CA GLY A 7 -5.48 5.67 -0.91
C GLY A 7 -6.19 4.38 -0.48
N TYR A 8 -5.81 3.89 0.72
CA TYR A 8 -6.42 2.70 1.32
C TYR A 8 -7.89 2.94 1.64
N PRO A 9 -8.76 1.94 1.51
CA PRO A 9 -8.63 0.66 0.81
C PRO A 9 -9.24 0.72 -0.60
N MET A 10 -9.36 1.92 -1.20
CA MET A 10 -10.14 2.14 -2.43
C MET A 10 -9.59 1.38 -3.64
N GLY A 11 -8.28 1.15 -3.70
CA GLY A 11 -7.67 0.30 -4.73
C GLY A 11 -8.16 -1.14 -4.66
N ALA A 12 -8.22 -1.69 -3.46
CA ALA A 12 -8.73 -3.04 -3.21
C ALA A 12 -10.24 -3.16 -3.49
N LYS A 13 -11.03 -2.15 -3.07
CA LYS A 13 -12.49 -2.11 -3.34
C LYS A 13 -12.75 -2.13 -4.85
N THR A 14 -12.11 -1.24 -5.60
CA THR A 14 -12.27 -1.17 -7.06
C THR A 14 -11.88 -2.48 -7.75
N THR A 15 -10.81 -3.12 -7.28
CA THR A 15 -10.36 -4.42 -7.81
C THR A 15 -11.40 -5.50 -7.52
N SER A 16 -11.97 -5.55 -6.31
CA SER A 16 -13.02 -6.49 -5.95
C SER A 16 -14.29 -6.27 -6.78
N ASP A 17 -14.72 -5.02 -6.92
CA ASP A 17 -15.92 -4.68 -7.69
C ASP A 17 -15.77 -5.08 -9.18
N PHE A 18 -14.58 -4.94 -9.77
CA PHE A 18 -14.32 -5.37 -11.15
C PHE A 18 -14.24 -6.89 -11.30
N LEU A 19 -13.76 -7.60 -10.29
CA LEU A 19 -13.80 -9.07 -10.25
C LEU A 19 -15.25 -9.58 -10.17
N ASP A 20 -16.06 -8.98 -9.28
CA ASP A 20 -17.46 -9.34 -9.12
C ASP A 20 -18.29 -9.07 -10.40
N GLN A 21 -17.87 -8.07 -11.20
CA GLN A 21 -18.46 -7.77 -12.51
C GLN A 21 -17.92 -8.63 -13.66
N GLY A 22 -17.01 -9.56 -13.40
CA GLY A 22 -16.38 -10.39 -14.43
C GLY A 22 -15.45 -9.62 -15.39
N ARG A 23 -15.06 -8.38 -15.05
CA ARG A 23 -14.19 -7.53 -15.89
C ARG A 23 -12.71 -7.83 -15.71
N LEU A 24 -12.36 -8.58 -14.69
CA LEU A 24 -11.00 -9.00 -14.37
C LEU A 24 -10.96 -10.48 -14.07
N SER A 25 -9.89 -11.13 -14.47
CA SER A 25 -9.55 -12.47 -13.99
C SER A 25 -9.04 -12.43 -12.56
N VAL A 26 -9.08 -13.55 -11.84
CA VAL A 26 -8.55 -13.66 -10.47
C VAL A 26 -7.05 -13.33 -10.44
N GLN A 27 -6.30 -13.69 -11.48
CA GLN A 27 -4.87 -13.39 -11.57
C GLN A 27 -4.60 -11.89 -11.72
N GLU A 28 -5.37 -11.22 -12.59
CA GLU A 28 -5.34 -9.76 -12.72
C GLU A 28 -5.72 -9.07 -11.40
N GLY A 29 -6.73 -9.58 -10.71
CA GLY A 29 -7.12 -9.08 -9.40
C GLY A 29 -6.00 -9.19 -8.36
N LYS A 30 -5.29 -10.32 -8.31
CA LYS A 30 -4.11 -10.50 -7.43
C LYS A 30 -3.00 -9.51 -7.76
N TYR A 31 -2.70 -9.31 -9.04
CA TYR A 31 -1.72 -8.34 -9.49
C TYR A 31 -2.11 -6.91 -9.11
N LEU A 32 -3.35 -6.51 -9.42
CA LEU A 32 -3.85 -5.18 -9.11
C LEU A 32 -3.87 -4.92 -7.60
N LEU A 33 -4.24 -5.90 -6.78
CA LEU A 33 -4.23 -5.78 -5.33
C LEU A 33 -2.81 -5.52 -4.78
N ALA A 34 -1.78 -6.10 -5.40
CA ALA A 34 -0.39 -5.88 -5.00
C ALA A 34 0.08 -4.44 -5.25
N ILE A 35 -0.43 -3.77 -6.31
CA ILE A 35 0.10 -2.47 -6.77
C ILE A 35 -0.86 -1.29 -6.63
N SER A 36 -2.11 -1.48 -6.24
CA SER A 36 -3.11 -0.40 -6.26
C SER A 36 -3.41 0.23 -4.90
N ASN A 37 -2.91 -0.34 -3.82
CA ASN A 37 -3.33 0.04 -2.47
C ASN A 37 -2.17 0.72 -1.72
N HIS A 38 -1.99 2.03 -1.96
CA HIS A 38 -0.90 2.86 -1.41
C HIS A 38 -1.46 4.06 -0.64
N PRO A 39 -0.66 4.74 0.21
CA PRO A 39 -1.10 5.98 0.82
C PRO A 39 -1.43 7.01 -0.26
N SER A 40 -2.50 7.79 -0.08
CA SER A 40 -2.88 8.82 -1.03
C SER A 40 -1.87 10.00 -1.01
N PRO A 41 -1.69 10.72 -2.13
CA PRO A 41 -0.87 11.92 -2.14
C PRO A 41 -1.30 12.95 -1.09
N MET A 42 -2.61 13.10 -0.87
CA MET A 42 -3.14 14.01 0.14
C MET A 42 -2.75 13.61 1.56
N PHE A 43 -2.76 12.31 1.88
CA PHE A 43 -2.29 11.79 3.16
C PHE A 43 -0.79 12.04 3.33
N VAL A 44 0.00 11.83 2.27
CA VAL A 44 1.45 12.06 2.32
C VAL A 44 1.77 13.54 2.52
N LEU A 45 1.16 14.42 1.73
CA LEU A 45 1.41 15.86 1.79
C LEU A 45 0.85 16.52 3.06
N GLY A 46 -0.38 16.18 3.42
CA GLY A 46 -1.09 16.82 4.54
C GLY A 46 -0.71 16.25 5.91
N TYR A 47 -0.46 14.94 5.99
CA TYR A 47 -0.22 14.30 7.28
C TYR A 47 1.23 13.85 7.47
N VAL A 48 1.75 12.99 6.58
CA VAL A 48 3.08 12.40 6.74
C VAL A 48 4.17 13.47 6.79
N MET A 49 4.12 14.44 5.86
CA MET A 49 5.09 15.55 5.85
C MET A 49 4.99 16.44 7.09
N ALA A 50 3.77 16.73 7.55
CA ALA A 50 3.57 17.49 8.79
C ALA A 50 4.16 16.78 10.01
N GLN A 51 3.97 15.47 10.11
CA GLN A 51 4.53 14.69 11.22
C GLN A 51 6.07 14.58 11.14
N ILE A 52 6.64 14.42 9.94
CA ILE A 52 8.10 14.43 9.76
C ILE A 52 8.69 15.78 10.16
N ALA A 53 8.00 16.89 9.90
CA ALA A 53 8.46 18.24 10.30
C ALA A 53 8.47 18.44 11.82
N LEU A 54 7.69 17.67 12.58
CA LEU A 54 7.64 17.71 14.05
C LEU A 54 8.74 16.88 14.73
N ILE A 55 9.51 16.07 13.99
CA ILE A 55 10.56 15.23 14.57
C ILE A 55 11.66 16.09 15.15
N PRO A 56 12.00 15.93 16.47
CA PRO A 56 13.08 16.66 17.09
C PRO A 56 14.45 16.22 16.52
N SER A 57 15.43 17.14 16.59
CA SER A 57 16.84 16.87 16.23
C SER A 57 17.08 16.35 14.81
N MET A 58 16.25 16.77 13.85
CA MET A 58 16.54 16.52 12.44
C MET A 58 17.72 17.39 11.98
N ALA A 59 18.80 16.76 11.54
CA ALA A 59 20.02 17.45 11.08
C ALA A 59 19.76 18.36 9.84
N SER A 60 18.78 18.00 9.02
CA SER A 60 18.33 18.81 7.87
C SER A 60 16.87 18.50 7.55
N PRO A 61 16.11 19.46 7.00
CA PRO A 61 14.74 19.23 6.57
C PRO A 61 14.64 18.04 5.63
N CYS A 62 13.58 17.25 5.78
CA CYS A 62 13.33 16.13 4.89
C CYS A 62 12.69 16.67 3.58
N PRO A 63 13.35 16.54 2.43
CA PRO A 63 12.80 17.06 1.19
C PRO A 63 11.60 16.23 0.74
N LEU A 64 10.56 16.89 0.28
CA LEU A 64 9.32 16.26 -0.19
C LEU A 64 9.58 15.19 -1.26
N TRP A 65 10.48 15.46 -2.21
CA TRP A 65 10.80 14.50 -3.28
C TRP A 65 11.33 13.17 -2.75
N ALA A 66 12.11 13.19 -1.65
CA ALA A 66 12.65 11.96 -1.04
C ALA A 66 11.55 11.11 -0.41
N VAL A 67 10.57 11.75 0.24
CA VAL A 67 9.39 11.07 0.80
C VAL A 67 8.51 10.48 -0.31
N LEU A 68 8.22 11.26 -1.35
CA LEU A 68 7.45 10.79 -2.49
C LEU A 68 8.16 9.67 -3.24
N ALA A 69 9.46 9.81 -3.50
CA ALA A 69 10.26 8.75 -4.14
C ALA A 69 10.26 7.47 -3.28
N ALA A 70 10.45 7.59 -1.96
CA ALA A 70 10.45 6.45 -1.06
C ALA A 70 9.11 5.71 -1.05
N LEU A 71 7.98 6.39 -1.11
CA LEU A 71 6.66 5.77 -1.04
C LEU A 71 6.15 5.25 -2.39
N TYR A 72 6.50 5.89 -3.51
CA TYR A 72 5.91 5.54 -4.81
C TYR A 72 6.88 4.81 -5.76
N LEU A 73 8.19 5.04 -5.67
CA LEU A 73 9.16 4.36 -6.54
C LEU A 73 9.17 2.82 -6.34
N PRO A 74 8.99 2.27 -5.12
CA PRO A 74 8.91 0.82 -4.91
C PRO A 74 7.79 0.12 -5.68
N ILE A 75 6.75 0.86 -6.10
CA ILE A 75 5.64 0.29 -6.89
C ILE A 75 6.14 -0.31 -8.21
N LEU A 76 7.18 0.27 -8.81
CA LEU A 76 7.75 -0.21 -10.07
C LEU A 76 8.33 -1.62 -9.96
N PRO A 77 9.32 -1.89 -9.06
CA PRO A 77 9.85 -3.25 -8.90
C PRO A 77 8.79 -4.23 -8.38
N ILE A 78 7.88 -3.79 -7.49
CA ILE A 78 6.77 -4.64 -7.02
C ILE A 78 5.84 -5.02 -8.19
N SER A 79 5.53 -4.09 -9.08
CA SER A 79 4.71 -4.36 -10.27
C SER A 79 5.34 -5.43 -11.16
N ILE A 80 6.66 -5.37 -11.37
CA ILE A 80 7.39 -6.34 -12.19
C ILE A 80 7.38 -7.71 -11.50
N LEU A 81 7.71 -7.76 -10.21
CA LEU A 81 7.69 -9.00 -9.42
C LEU A 81 6.28 -9.62 -9.40
N ALA A 82 5.26 -8.82 -9.14
CA ALA A 82 3.87 -9.30 -9.12
C ALA A 82 3.43 -9.84 -10.49
N ARG A 83 3.86 -9.21 -11.60
CA ARG A 83 3.65 -9.75 -12.94
C ARG A 83 4.24 -11.14 -13.12
N CYS A 84 5.50 -11.31 -12.71
CA CYS A 84 6.16 -12.60 -12.79
C CYS A 84 5.49 -13.65 -11.89
N CYS A 85 5.17 -13.29 -10.65
CA CYS A 85 4.56 -14.21 -9.69
C CYS A 85 3.16 -14.67 -10.09
N TYR A 86 2.36 -13.80 -10.71
CA TYR A 86 0.98 -14.12 -11.09
C TYR A 86 0.82 -14.47 -12.57
N HIS A 87 1.92 -14.64 -13.30
CA HIS A 87 1.94 -14.98 -14.74
C HIS A 87 0.98 -14.08 -15.55
N TYR A 88 0.98 -12.78 -15.19
CA TYR A 88 0.15 -11.78 -15.85
C TYR A 88 0.66 -11.57 -17.29
N ASN A 89 0.09 -12.31 -18.25
CA ASN A 89 0.35 -12.11 -19.66
C ASN A 89 -0.88 -11.46 -20.32
N ARG A 90 -0.64 -10.46 -21.17
CA ARG A 90 -1.71 -9.73 -21.88
C ARG A 90 -2.54 -10.65 -22.80
N GLN A 91 -1.96 -11.75 -23.25
CA GLN A 91 -2.64 -12.72 -24.10
C GLN A 91 -3.75 -13.51 -23.38
N THR A 92 -3.59 -13.79 -22.09
CA THR A 92 -4.66 -14.43 -21.28
C THR A 92 -5.88 -13.55 -21.08
N ARG A 93 -5.76 -12.24 -21.29
CA ARG A 93 -6.88 -11.29 -21.23
C ARG A 93 -7.82 -11.44 -22.43
N GLU A 94 -7.28 -11.69 -23.61
CA GLU A 94 -8.08 -11.80 -24.85
C GLU A 94 -8.88 -13.11 -24.87
N GLU A 95 -8.37 -14.17 -24.24
CA GLU A 95 -9.05 -15.47 -24.15
C GLU A 95 -10.08 -15.54 -23.01
N ALA A 96 -9.87 -14.80 -21.91
CA ALA A 96 -10.80 -14.80 -20.77
C ALA A 96 -11.98 -13.83 -20.94
N CYS A 97 -11.81 -12.77 -21.72
CA CYS A 97 -12.83 -11.74 -21.93
C CYS A 97 -14.06 -12.23 -22.72
N PRO A 98 -13.96 -13.09 -23.77
CA PRO A 98 -15.12 -13.57 -24.52
C PRO A 98 -16.02 -14.51 -23.72
N LEU A 99 -15.44 -15.35 -22.84
CA LEU A 99 -16.20 -16.28 -22.00
C LEU A 99 -16.93 -15.56 -20.85
N ALA A 100 -16.30 -14.54 -20.25
CA ALA A 100 -16.92 -13.74 -19.20
C ALA A 100 -18.03 -12.83 -19.74
N ALA A 101 -17.88 -12.30 -20.95
CA ALA A 101 -18.91 -11.50 -21.62
C ALA A 101 -20.14 -12.32 -22.04
N GLN A 102 -19.98 -13.62 -22.30
CA GLN A 102 -21.08 -14.51 -22.63
C GLN A 102 -21.79 -15.11 -21.40
N ALA A 103 -21.11 -15.15 -20.24
CA ALA A 103 -21.66 -15.72 -19.01
C ALA A 103 -22.33 -14.69 -18.08
N ALA A 104 -22.15 -13.41 -18.33
CA ALA A 104 -22.87 -12.38 -17.59
C ALA A 104 -24.28 -12.24 -18.22
N PRO A 105 -25.37 -12.65 -17.55
CA PRO A 105 -26.68 -12.21 -17.98
C PRO A 105 -26.63 -10.67 -17.95
N GLU A 106 -27.03 -10.02 -19.04
CA GLU A 106 -27.33 -8.59 -19.08
C GLU A 106 -28.38 -8.28 -18.00
N LYS A 107 -27.95 -8.21 -16.77
CA LYS A 107 -28.65 -7.40 -15.81
C LYS A 107 -28.36 -5.96 -16.25
N THR A 108 -29.23 -5.42 -17.07
CA THR A 108 -29.51 -3.99 -17.13
C THR A 108 -29.86 -3.56 -15.71
N ALA A 109 -28.85 -3.53 -14.85
CA ALA A 109 -29.01 -2.93 -13.53
C ALA A 109 -29.21 -1.45 -13.80
N CYS A 110 -30.49 -1.03 -13.80
CA CYS A 110 -30.84 0.37 -13.76
C CYS A 110 -29.91 1.03 -12.74
N PHE A 111 -29.17 2.05 -13.19
CA PHE A 111 -28.32 2.83 -12.31
C PHE A 111 -29.20 3.40 -11.20
N SER A 112 -29.10 2.84 -10.00
CA SER A 112 -29.78 3.36 -8.83
C SER A 112 -28.77 4.18 -8.04
N PHE A 113 -28.95 5.48 -8.03
CA PHE A 113 -28.15 6.42 -7.25
C PHE A 113 -28.12 6.01 -5.77
N ASP A 114 -29.28 5.67 -5.21
CA ASP A 114 -29.43 5.28 -3.81
C ASP A 114 -28.58 4.05 -3.46
N THR A 115 -28.59 3.03 -4.33
CA THR A 115 -27.78 1.81 -4.11
C THR A 115 -26.29 2.11 -4.10
N HIS A 116 -25.81 2.96 -5.01
CA HIS A 116 -24.42 3.37 -5.05
C HIS A 116 -24.04 4.23 -3.85
N MET A 117 -24.90 5.17 -3.46
CA MET A 117 -24.71 6.01 -2.28
C MET A 117 -24.64 5.17 -1.00
N MET A 118 -25.54 4.21 -0.82
CA MET A 118 -25.52 3.30 0.33
C MET A 118 -24.25 2.44 0.36
N SER A 119 -23.79 1.96 -0.77
CA SER A 119 -22.49 1.23 -0.85
C SER A 119 -21.30 2.10 -0.46
N CYS A 120 -21.32 3.39 -0.79
CA CYS A 120 -20.28 4.33 -0.34
C CYS A 120 -20.33 4.55 1.18
N PHE A 121 -21.53 4.80 1.75
CA PHE A 121 -21.70 4.93 3.20
C PHE A 121 -21.27 3.69 3.96
N GLU A 122 -21.68 2.51 3.51
CA GLU A 122 -21.24 1.23 4.12
C GLU A 122 -19.72 1.10 4.13
N THR A 123 -19.08 1.47 3.01
CA THR A 123 -17.61 1.44 2.91
C THR A 123 -16.96 2.42 3.88
N MET A 124 -17.47 3.65 3.97
CA MET A 124 -16.94 4.67 4.89
C MET A 124 -17.11 4.26 6.36
N VAL A 125 -18.27 3.72 6.73
CA VAL A 125 -18.54 3.23 8.09
C VAL A 125 -17.59 2.08 8.45
N LYS A 126 -17.37 1.12 7.54
CA LYS A 126 -16.42 0.03 7.76
C LYS A 126 -15.00 0.55 7.97
N ILE A 127 -14.53 1.46 7.12
CA ILE A 127 -13.20 2.07 7.23
C ILE A 127 -13.05 2.80 8.56
N GLY A 128 -14.00 3.68 8.90
CA GLY A 128 -14.00 4.44 10.15
C GLY A 128 -14.04 3.53 11.38
N GLY A 129 -14.86 2.47 11.35
CA GLY A 129 -14.94 1.47 12.41
C GLY A 129 -13.61 0.75 12.66
N TYR A 130 -12.90 0.35 11.61
CA TYR A 130 -11.58 -0.27 11.77
C TYR A 130 -10.54 0.73 12.28
N ILE A 131 -10.54 1.97 11.81
CA ILE A 131 -9.64 3.00 12.35
C ILE A 131 -9.89 3.17 13.84
N MET A 132 -11.13 3.36 14.28
CA MET A 132 -11.50 3.50 15.70
C MET A 132 -11.06 2.29 16.52
N LEU A 133 -11.37 1.07 16.06
CA LEU A 133 -11.01 -0.17 16.77
C LEU A 133 -9.49 -0.27 16.98
N PHE A 134 -8.70 -0.05 15.92
CA PHE A 134 -7.25 -0.15 16.00
C PHE A 134 -6.61 1.04 16.73
N SER A 135 -7.23 2.23 16.72
CA SER A 135 -6.80 3.38 17.54
C SER A 135 -7.01 3.11 19.03
N ILE A 136 -8.12 2.48 19.41
CA ILE A 136 -8.36 2.04 20.79
C ILE A 136 -7.33 0.98 21.19
N LEU A 137 -7.05 0.00 20.32
CA LEU A 137 -6.02 -1.01 20.58
C LEU A 137 -4.63 -0.36 20.74
N ALA A 138 -4.29 0.61 19.88
CA ALA A 138 -3.04 1.37 19.98
C ALA A 138 -2.96 2.15 21.31
N LEU A 139 -4.07 2.75 21.76
CA LEU A 139 -4.14 3.42 23.05
C LEU A 139 -3.83 2.47 24.21
N TYR A 140 -4.41 1.27 24.22
CA TYR A 140 -4.09 0.26 25.23
C TYR A 140 -2.61 -0.11 25.25
N LEU A 141 -1.99 -0.24 24.06
CA LEU A 141 -0.54 -0.50 23.96
C LEU A 141 0.31 0.68 24.48
N THR A 142 -0.20 1.91 24.46
CA THR A 142 0.50 3.07 25.04
C THR A 142 0.38 3.11 26.55
N VAL A 143 -0.76 2.76 27.11
CA VAL A 143 -1.04 2.83 28.55
C VAL A 143 -0.42 1.65 29.31
N PHE A 144 -0.33 0.48 28.68
CA PHE A 144 0.17 -0.71 29.34
C PHE A 144 1.69 -0.63 29.59
N PRO A 145 2.16 -0.93 30.82
CA PRO A 145 3.56 -0.75 31.22
C PRO A 145 4.47 -1.87 30.68
N PHE A 146 4.44 -2.13 29.39
CA PHE A 146 5.40 -3.05 28.78
C PHE A 146 6.80 -2.43 28.78
N GLN A 147 7.76 -3.13 29.38
CA GLN A 147 9.18 -2.78 29.25
C GLN A 147 9.65 -3.17 27.85
N MET A 148 9.61 -2.25 26.92
CA MET A 148 10.06 -2.46 25.55
C MET A 148 11.24 -1.54 25.22
N PRO A 149 12.15 -1.97 24.33
CA PRO A 149 13.17 -1.07 23.79
C PRO A 149 12.56 0.22 23.23
N PRO A 150 13.24 1.37 23.35
CA PRO A 150 12.67 2.67 22.98
C PRO A 150 12.15 2.78 21.55
N LEU A 151 12.77 2.05 20.60
CA LEU A 151 12.35 2.04 19.19
C LEU A 151 11.23 1.02 18.89
N LEU A 152 11.12 -0.02 19.70
CA LEU A 152 10.18 -1.11 19.42
C LEU A 152 8.73 -0.68 19.63
N ARG A 153 8.46 0.07 20.69
CA ARG A 153 7.11 0.54 21.02
C ARG A 153 6.52 1.46 19.93
N PRO A 154 7.21 2.54 19.49
CA PRO A 154 6.73 3.37 18.40
C PRO A 154 6.56 2.60 17.08
N ALA A 155 7.49 1.69 16.74
CA ALA A 155 7.40 0.87 15.56
C ALA A 155 6.19 -0.10 15.61
N LEU A 156 5.93 -0.71 16.75
CA LEU A 156 4.76 -1.57 16.96
C LEU A 156 3.46 -0.77 16.80
N LEU A 157 3.37 0.42 17.40
CA LEU A 157 2.20 1.29 17.27
C LEU A 157 1.96 1.70 15.81
N GLY A 158 3.02 2.06 15.06
CA GLY A 158 2.95 2.35 13.63
C GLY A 158 2.52 1.16 12.80
N SER A 159 2.79 -0.07 13.29
CA SER A 159 2.32 -1.29 12.64
C SER A 159 0.86 -1.61 12.98
N VAL A 160 0.35 -1.21 14.13
CA VAL A 160 -1.04 -1.45 14.54
C VAL A 160 -1.98 -0.46 13.86
N GLU A 161 -1.74 0.83 14.04
CA GLU A 161 -2.55 1.90 13.47
C GLU A 161 -1.63 3.04 12.99
N ILE A 162 -1.78 3.38 11.71
CA ILE A 162 -0.86 4.24 10.99
C ILE A 162 -0.83 5.68 11.55
N THR A 163 -1.99 6.28 11.86
CA THR A 163 -2.07 7.69 12.26
C THR A 163 -1.54 7.88 13.68
N THR A 164 -2.05 7.14 14.64
CA THR A 164 -1.58 7.15 16.03
C THR A 164 -0.10 6.76 16.12
N GLY A 165 0.31 5.75 15.35
CA GLY A 165 1.69 5.28 15.33
C GLY A 165 2.66 6.32 14.76
N ILE A 166 2.34 6.95 13.64
CA ILE A 166 3.17 8.01 13.04
C ILE A 166 3.30 9.20 14.00
N GLN A 167 2.22 9.60 14.66
CA GLN A 167 2.25 10.68 15.66
C GLN A 167 3.17 10.32 16.84
N MET A 168 3.09 9.09 17.35
CA MET A 168 3.94 8.62 18.44
C MET A 168 5.41 8.56 18.01
N ILE A 169 5.69 8.08 16.79
CA ILE A 169 7.07 8.06 16.25
C ILE A 169 7.60 9.49 16.15
N ALA A 170 6.81 10.42 15.60
CA ALA A 170 7.23 11.81 15.44
C ALA A 170 7.61 12.48 16.76
N SER A 171 6.89 12.16 17.86
CA SER A 171 7.15 12.74 19.17
C SER A 171 8.25 12.04 19.99
N SER A 172 8.50 10.74 19.73
CA SER A 172 9.36 9.92 20.60
C SER A 172 10.69 9.53 19.98
N VAL A 173 10.80 9.50 18.64
CA VAL A 173 11.99 9.02 17.92
C VAL A 173 12.68 10.18 17.22
N PRO A 174 13.82 10.66 17.72
CA PRO A 174 14.51 11.81 17.14
C PRO A 174 15.23 11.47 15.82
N GLY A 175 15.46 12.50 15.03
CA GLY A 175 16.33 12.46 13.86
C GLY A 175 15.80 11.61 12.71
N SER A 176 16.70 11.20 11.85
CA SER A 176 16.34 10.48 10.62
C SER A 176 15.76 9.09 10.85
N MET A 177 16.00 8.50 12.03
CA MET A 177 15.38 7.23 12.40
C MET A 177 13.86 7.37 12.55
N GLY A 178 13.40 8.48 13.16
CA GLY A 178 11.98 8.79 13.23
C GLY A 178 11.35 8.91 11.85
N ALA A 179 11.99 9.65 10.95
CA ALA A 179 11.51 9.76 9.56
C ALA A 179 11.48 8.40 8.84
N LEU A 180 12.49 7.56 9.02
CA LEU A 180 12.55 6.21 8.44
C LEU A 180 11.39 5.35 8.94
N LEU A 181 11.10 5.35 10.24
CA LEU A 181 9.99 4.60 10.82
C LEU A 181 8.63 5.12 10.34
N ILE A 182 8.48 6.45 10.19
CA ILE A 182 7.27 7.05 9.60
C ILE A 182 7.05 6.56 8.17
N ILE A 183 8.10 6.58 7.33
CA ILE A 183 8.02 6.10 5.95
C ILE A 183 7.66 4.61 5.91
N GLY A 184 8.30 3.78 6.74
CA GLY A 184 7.99 2.36 6.83
C GLY A 184 6.55 2.09 7.25
N SER A 185 6.06 2.78 8.28
CA SER A 185 4.67 2.68 8.74
C SER A 185 3.67 3.15 7.68
N ALA A 186 3.96 4.28 7.01
CA ALA A 186 3.12 4.81 5.93
C ALA A 186 3.06 3.84 4.74
N ALA A 187 4.18 3.24 4.36
CA ALA A 187 4.24 2.26 3.28
C ALA A 187 3.52 0.95 3.64
N PHE A 188 3.67 0.46 4.87
CA PHE A 188 2.99 -0.74 5.36
C PHE A 188 1.47 -0.54 5.46
N GLY A 189 1.02 0.60 5.97
CA GLY A 189 -0.38 0.94 6.14
C GLY A 189 -1.03 0.41 7.42
N GLY A 190 -0.26 -0.22 8.30
CA GLY A 190 -0.73 -0.79 9.57
C GLY A 190 -1.65 -1.99 9.42
N PHE A 191 -1.86 -2.71 10.52
CA PHE A 191 -2.87 -3.78 10.57
C PHE A 191 -4.28 -3.21 10.36
N SER A 192 -4.56 -1.99 10.82
CA SER A 192 -5.80 -1.27 10.52
C SER A 192 -6.07 -1.25 9.01
N GLY A 193 -5.11 -0.83 8.18
CA GLY A 193 -5.23 -0.80 6.72
C GLY A 193 -5.39 -2.20 6.08
N ILE A 194 -4.75 -3.23 6.66
CA ILE A 194 -4.92 -4.62 6.21
C ILE A 194 -6.35 -5.11 6.46
N PHE A 195 -6.91 -4.84 7.65
CA PHE A 195 -8.28 -5.22 7.99
C PHE A 195 -9.32 -4.41 7.21
N GLN A 196 -9.10 -3.11 6.98
CA GLN A 196 -9.89 -2.29 6.08
C GLN A 196 -9.90 -2.90 4.67
N THR A 197 -8.74 -3.29 4.15
CA THR A 197 -8.62 -3.94 2.84
C THR A 197 -9.39 -5.25 2.83
N LYS A 198 -9.24 -6.10 3.85
CA LYS A 198 -9.98 -7.36 3.97
C LYS A 198 -11.50 -7.13 3.95
N SER A 199 -11.99 -6.08 4.59
CA SER A 199 -13.42 -5.81 4.70
C SER A 199 -14.09 -5.43 3.38
N VAL A 200 -13.33 -4.90 2.43
CA VAL A 200 -13.82 -4.52 1.09
C VAL A 200 -13.53 -5.57 0.02
N LEU A 201 -12.63 -6.53 0.30
CA LEU A 201 -12.42 -7.70 -0.53
C LEU A 201 -13.53 -8.70 -0.23
N LYS A 202 -14.60 -8.65 -1.00
CA LYS A 202 -15.67 -9.65 -0.95
C LYS A 202 -15.09 -11.05 -1.24
N ASN A 203 -15.90 -12.03 -1.59
CA ASN A 203 -15.48 -13.41 -1.87
C ASN A 203 -14.72 -13.58 -3.21
N ALA A 204 -13.96 -12.59 -3.61
CA ALA A 204 -13.30 -12.49 -4.92
C ALA A 204 -12.08 -13.44 -5.10
N GLY A 205 -11.88 -14.44 -4.24
CA GLY A 205 -10.74 -15.36 -4.34
C GLY A 205 -9.37 -14.71 -4.09
N LEU A 206 -9.36 -13.47 -3.55
CA LEU A 206 -8.15 -12.72 -3.26
C LEU A 206 -7.64 -13.01 -1.84
N SER A 207 -6.37 -13.42 -1.72
CA SER A 207 -5.76 -13.75 -0.44
C SER A 207 -5.20 -12.52 0.26
N ILE A 208 -5.70 -12.22 1.46
CA ILE A 208 -5.17 -11.15 2.31
C ILE A 208 -3.73 -11.44 2.77
N ARG A 209 -3.32 -12.73 2.88
CA ARG A 209 -1.95 -13.11 3.25
C ARG A 209 -0.95 -12.68 2.19
N HIS A 210 -1.25 -12.89 0.92
CA HIS A 210 -0.41 -12.42 -0.19
C HIS A 210 -0.34 -10.89 -0.21
N TYR A 211 -1.47 -10.20 0.01
CA TYR A 211 -1.48 -8.74 0.13
C TYR A 211 -0.54 -8.25 1.24
N MET A 212 -0.58 -8.89 2.41
CA MET A 212 0.29 -8.53 3.54
C MET A 212 1.78 -8.70 3.18
N LEU A 213 2.15 -9.76 2.47
CA LEU A 213 3.53 -9.96 2.01
C LEU A 213 3.98 -8.84 1.07
N TRP A 214 3.14 -8.43 0.12
CA TRP A 214 3.43 -7.29 -0.76
C TRP A 214 3.58 -5.98 0.01
N LYS A 215 2.79 -5.78 1.07
CA LYS A 215 2.91 -4.58 1.93
C LYS A 215 4.21 -4.58 2.75
N ILE A 216 4.63 -5.73 3.26
CA ILE A 216 5.93 -5.86 3.96
C ILE A 216 7.07 -5.55 2.99
N LEU A 217 7.04 -6.12 1.78
CA LEU A 217 8.04 -5.85 0.75
C LEU A 217 8.06 -4.37 0.36
N HIS A 218 6.88 -3.76 0.19
CA HIS A 218 6.75 -2.33 -0.11
C HIS A 218 7.38 -1.48 1.00
N SER A 219 7.07 -1.76 2.26
CA SER A 219 7.65 -1.05 3.41
C SER A 219 9.18 -1.18 3.46
N ALA A 220 9.71 -2.38 3.25
CA ALA A 220 11.16 -2.62 3.23
C ALA A 220 11.86 -1.83 2.10
N LEU A 221 11.30 -1.86 0.89
CA LEU A 221 11.84 -1.10 -0.24
C LEU A 221 11.71 0.41 -0.03
N SER A 222 10.63 0.88 0.57
CA SER A 222 10.43 2.29 0.91
C SER A 222 11.47 2.78 1.91
N CYS A 223 11.73 2.00 2.96
CA CYS A 223 12.78 2.30 3.92
C CYS A 223 14.17 2.32 3.26
N LEU A 224 14.47 1.36 2.39
CA LEU A 224 15.73 1.30 1.66
C LEU A 224 15.94 2.53 0.76
N ILE A 225 14.93 2.89 -0.04
CA ILE A 225 15.01 4.05 -0.94
C ILE A 225 15.14 5.34 -0.13
N PHE A 226 14.40 5.49 0.96
CA PHE A 226 14.53 6.64 1.84
C PHE A 226 15.93 6.74 2.45
N TYR A 227 16.46 5.64 2.98
CA TYR A 227 17.80 5.59 3.53
C TYR A 227 18.86 5.98 2.50
N VAL A 228 18.79 5.41 1.30
CA VAL A 228 19.71 5.73 0.21
C VAL A 228 19.58 7.19 -0.25
N SER A 229 18.37 7.75 -0.29
CA SER A 229 18.15 9.15 -0.66
C SER A 229 18.71 10.13 0.38
N ARG A 230 18.80 9.73 1.64
CA ARG A 230 19.29 10.58 2.75
C ARG A 230 20.79 10.45 2.99
N TYR A 231 21.35 9.26 2.85
CA TYR A 231 22.73 8.94 3.23
C TYR A 231 23.58 8.43 2.07
N GLY A 232 22.93 7.99 0.99
CA GLY A 232 23.62 7.52 -0.20
C GLY A 232 24.22 8.68 -0.99
N SER A 233 25.42 8.50 -1.53
CA SER A 233 25.89 9.34 -2.62
C SER A 233 24.93 9.17 -3.80
N LEU A 234 24.81 10.20 -4.65
CA LEU A 234 24.01 10.15 -5.88
C LEU A 234 24.29 8.90 -6.73
N CYS A 235 25.55 8.43 -6.70
CA CYS A 235 25.98 7.18 -7.34
C CYS A 235 25.26 5.93 -6.79
N LEU A 236 25.05 5.83 -5.48
CA LEU A 236 24.32 4.71 -4.86
C LEU A 236 22.84 4.71 -5.26
N LEU A 237 22.19 5.87 -5.28
CA LEU A 237 20.82 6.00 -5.72
C LEU A 237 20.66 5.60 -7.19
N LEU A 238 21.56 6.11 -8.06
CA LEU A 238 21.62 5.75 -9.47
C LEU A 238 21.93 4.26 -9.66
N GLY A 239 22.80 3.69 -8.85
CA GLY A 239 23.13 2.25 -8.84
C GLY A 239 21.92 1.38 -8.49
N VAL A 240 21.15 1.75 -7.45
CA VAL A 240 19.91 1.04 -7.07
C VAL A 240 18.86 1.14 -8.20
N ILE A 241 18.67 2.31 -8.77
CA ILE A 241 17.74 2.52 -9.90
C ILE A 241 18.20 1.68 -11.12
N HIS A 242 19.49 1.67 -11.42
CA HIS A 242 20.04 0.89 -12.53
C HIS A 242 19.90 -0.62 -12.30
N LEU A 243 20.16 -1.10 -11.08
CA LEU A 243 19.96 -2.50 -10.71
C LEU A 243 18.48 -2.92 -10.83
N LEU A 244 17.57 -2.10 -10.32
CA LEU A 244 16.12 -2.33 -10.45
C LEU A 244 15.68 -2.36 -11.92
N ARG A 245 16.23 -1.47 -12.75
CA ARG A 245 15.98 -1.45 -14.20
C ARG A 245 16.51 -2.72 -14.90
N ARG A 246 17.71 -3.19 -14.52
CA ARG A 246 18.29 -4.44 -15.06
C ARG A 246 17.51 -5.67 -14.66
N LEU A 247 17.08 -5.77 -13.40
CA LEU A 247 16.23 -6.84 -12.92
C LEU A 247 14.88 -6.83 -13.66
N ALA A 248 14.29 -5.64 -13.84
CA ALA A 248 13.09 -5.46 -14.63
C ALA A 248 13.25 -5.97 -16.07
N PHE A 249 14.34 -5.61 -16.72
CA PHE A 249 14.62 -6.01 -18.10
C PHE A 249 14.91 -7.52 -18.21
N ALA A 250 15.63 -8.10 -17.24
CA ALA A 250 15.90 -9.54 -17.20
C ALA A 250 14.63 -10.37 -17.02
N LEU A 251 13.69 -9.90 -16.15
CA LEU A 251 12.44 -10.58 -15.88
C LEU A 251 11.38 -10.40 -16.99
N LEU A 252 11.50 -9.32 -17.78
CA LEU A 252 10.60 -9.04 -18.91
C LEU A 252 11.08 -9.63 -20.25
N ARG A 253 12.29 -10.23 -20.31
CA ARG A 253 12.74 -10.93 -21.50
C ARG A 253 11.78 -12.10 -21.77
N PRO A 254 11.12 -12.17 -22.94
CA PRO A 254 10.34 -13.32 -23.30
C PRO A 254 11.30 -14.53 -23.37
N HIS A 255 10.89 -15.64 -22.78
CA HIS A 255 11.57 -16.92 -22.88
C HIS A 255 11.34 -17.49 -24.28
N ASN A 256 11.85 -16.79 -25.30
CA ASN A 256 11.91 -17.28 -26.67
C ASN A 256 13.34 -17.71 -26.96
N ALA A 257 13.61 -18.98 -26.73
CA ALA A 257 14.63 -19.72 -27.49
C ALA A 257 14.71 -21.17 -26.99
N SER A 258 13.92 -22.04 -27.53
CA SER A 258 14.35 -23.37 -28.02
C SER A 258 13.11 -24.13 -28.51
#